data_38fcbc0958cf9d3e5ce20cd77091a5cd
#
_entry.id   38fcbc0958cf9d3e5ce20cd77091a5cd
#
_cell.length_a   1.000
_cell.length_b   1.000
_cell.length_c   1.000
_cell.angle_alpha   90.00
_cell.angle_beta   90.00
_cell.angle_gamma   90.00
#
_symmetry.space_group_name_H-M   'P 1'
#
loop_
_entity.id
_entity.type
_entity.pdbx_description
1 polymer ?
#
loop_
_entity_poly.entity_id
_entity_poly.type
_entity_poly.pdbx_seq_one_letter_code
_entity_poly.pdbx_strand_id
1 'polypeptide(L)'
;MTRTMRAAVLREIGLPAPYAQSRPLAIEQVALDSPGRGEITVKIRAAGLCHSDLSAINGDRPWPMPIVVGHEAAAEVVELGEGVDDLSIGDHVALIFRPNCGTCPSCAVGRPALCEPGGAANASGSLLGGYKRLRAVTGAGIDGRPGSALHHHLGCAAFAEYATVSRRSAVKIDPACLLYTSDAADE
;
A
#
# COMPACT_ATOMS: atom_id res chain seq x y z
N MET A 1 10.21 -14.45 -5.51
CA MET A 1 9.67 -14.60 -6.90
C MET A 1 8.81 -13.39 -7.20
N THR A 2 8.80 -12.88 -8.44
CA THR A 2 7.93 -11.76 -8.82
C THR A 2 6.53 -12.27 -9.17
N ARG A 3 5.49 -11.62 -8.66
CA ARG A 3 4.08 -11.97 -8.90
C ARG A 3 3.43 -10.93 -9.81
N THR A 4 2.79 -11.37 -10.89
CA THR A 4 1.96 -10.47 -11.72
C THR A 4 0.52 -10.45 -11.20
N MET A 5 -0.07 -9.25 -11.11
CA MET A 5 -1.39 -9.02 -10.54
C MET A 5 -2.05 -7.78 -11.14
N ARG A 6 -3.35 -7.60 -10.90
CA ARG A 6 -4.05 -6.35 -11.25
C ARG A 6 -3.94 -5.35 -10.12
N ALA A 7 -3.81 -4.06 -10.49
CA ALA A 7 -3.85 -2.95 -9.55
C ALA A 7 -4.48 -1.72 -10.20
N ALA A 8 -5.07 -0.84 -9.37
CA ALA A 8 -5.56 0.46 -9.79
C ALA A 8 -4.40 1.47 -9.75
N VAL A 9 -3.94 1.87 -10.91
CA VAL A 9 -2.82 2.81 -11.08
C VAL A 9 -3.36 4.20 -11.39
N LEU A 10 -2.96 5.19 -10.57
CA LEU A 10 -3.14 6.60 -10.85
C LEU A 10 -1.90 7.09 -11.58
N ARG A 11 -2.10 7.58 -12.83
CA ARG A 11 -1.00 8.05 -13.68
C ARG A 11 -0.91 9.56 -13.76
N GLU A 12 -2.06 10.22 -13.63
CA GLU A 12 -2.22 11.66 -13.71
C GLU A 12 -3.25 12.12 -12.67
N ILE A 13 -2.96 13.21 -11.98
CA ILE A 13 -3.86 13.83 -10.99
C ILE A 13 -4.66 14.95 -11.62
N GLY A 14 -5.84 15.25 -11.05
CA GLY A 14 -6.64 16.42 -11.43
C GLY A 14 -7.46 16.26 -12.70
N LEU A 15 -7.70 15.03 -13.17
CA LEU A 15 -8.66 14.82 -14.24
C LEU A 15 -10.06 15.27 -13.81
N PRO A 16 -10.85 15.87 -14.73
CA PRO A 16 -12.13 16.49 -14.37
C PRO A 16 -13.20 15.46 -13.96
N ALA A 17 -14.05 15.84 -13.03
CA ALA A 17 -15.28 15.12 -12.77
C ALA A 17 -16.27 15.27 -13.98
N PRO A 18 -17.17 14.32 -14.18
CA PRO A 18 -17.45 13.14 -13.39
C PRO A 18 -16.45 12.00 -13.69
N TYR A 19 -15.91 11.36 -12.66
CA TYR A 19 -14.88 10.33 -12.78
C TYR A 19 -15.33 9.06 -13.51
N ALA A 20 -16.63 8.82 -13.62
CA ALA A 20 -17.17 7.78 -14.49
C ALA A 20 -16.78 7.98 -15.96
N GLN A 21 -16.53 9.24 -16.38
CA GLN A 21 -16.12 9.59 -17.74
C GLN A 21 -14.59 9.71 -17.86
N SER A 22 -13.95 10.47 -16.96
CA SER A 22 -12.51 10.74 -17.02
C SER A 22 -11.64 9.54 -16.60
N ARG A 23 -12.20 8.61 -15.80
CA ARG A 23 -11.57 7.36 -15.38
C ARG A 23 -10.11 7.51 -14.92
N PRO A 24 -9.85 8.30 -13.86
CA PRO A 24 -8.49 8.61 -13.42
C PRO A 24 -7.67 7.38 -12.99
N LEU A 25 -8.33 6.31 -12.57
CA LEU A 25 -7.70 5.04 -12.19
C LEU A 25 -7.75 4.06 -13.37
N ALA A 26 -6.58 3.59 -13.80
CA ALA A 26 -6.45 2.51 -14.77
C ALA A 26 -6.21 1.18 -14.06
N ILE A 27 -7.00 0.15 -14.40
CA ILE A 27 -6.73 -1.21 -13.93
C ILE A 27 -5.67 -1.82 -14.84
N GLU A 28 -4.49 -2.05 -14.29
CA GLU A 28 -3.33 -2.50 -15.05
C GLU A 28 -2.73 -3.78 -14.46
N GLN A 29 -1.98 -4.51 -15.32
CA GLN A 29 -1.09 -5.56 -14.87
C GLN A 29 0.18 -4.93 -14.30
N VAL A 30 0.48 -5.25 -13.05
CA VAL A 30 1.69 -4.84 -12.36
C VAL A 30 2.42 -6.05 -11.82
N ALA A 31 3.72 -5.95 -11.68
CA ALA A 31 4.54 -6.96 -11.04
C ALA A 31 4.81 -6.53 -9.59
N LEU A 32 4.69 -7.48 -8.66
CA LEU A 32 5.00 -7.30 -7.24
C LEU A 32 6.23 -8.15 -6.92
N ASP A 33 7.30 -7.51 -6.47
CA ASP A 33 8.51 -8.20 -6.01
C ASP A 33 8.25 -8.83 -4.63
N SER A 34 8.95 -9.94 -4.33
CA SER A 34 8.92 -10.58 -3.00
C SER A 34 9.27 -9.60 -1.88
N PRO A 35 8.73 -9.84 -0.67
CA PRO A 35 9.00 -9.00 0.48
C PRO A 35 10.48 -9.08 0.87
N GLY A 36 11.05 -7.94 1.22
CA GLY A 36 12.38 -7.84 1.80
C GLY A 36 12.36 -8.03 3.31
N ARG A 37 13.48 -7.74 3.95
CA ARG A 37 13.63 -7.85 5.41
C ARG A 37 12.62 -6.95 6.13
N GLY A 38 11.86 -7.53 7.07
CA GLY A 38 10.83 -6.83 7.84
C GLY A 38 9.58 -6.42 7.05
N GLU A 39 9.42 -6.98 5.85
CA GLU A 39 8.24 -6.80 5.01
C GLU A 39 7.42 -8.10 4.95
N ILE A 40 6.16 -8.00 4.58
CA ILE A 40 5.28 -9.13 4.29
C ILE A 40 4.55 -8.88 2.98
N THR A 41 4.20 -9.95 2.26
CA THR A 41 3.22 -9.88 1.18
C THR A 41 1.88 -10.38 1.69
N VAL A 42 0.84 -9.61 1.41
CA VAL A 42 -0.53 -9.93 1.79
C VAL A 42 -1.42 -10.02 0.56
N LYS A 43 -2.43 -10.89 0.62
CA LYS A 43 -3.52 -10.94 -0.35
C LYS A 43 -4.66 -10.06 0.15
N ILE A 44 -5.00 -9.02 -0.59
CA ILE A 44 -6.09 -8.12 -0.23
C ILE A 44 -7.42 -8.86 -0.31
N ARG A 45 -8.21 -8.77 0.73
CA ARG A 45 -9.55 -9.39 0.82
C ARG A 45 -10.65 -8.35 0.76
N ALA A 46 -10.42 -7.20 1.36
CA ALA A 46 -11.28 -6.03 1.27
C ALA A 46 -10.42 -4.76 1.33
N ALA A 47 -10.85 -3.71 0.67
CA ALA A 47 -10.21 -2.39 0.72
C ALA A 47 -11.28 -1.31 0.86
N GLY A 48 -11.08 -0.39 1.81
CA GLY A 48 -11.92 0.77 2.03
C GLY A 48 -11.61 1.90 1.05
N LEU A 49 -12.63 2.69 0.73
CA LEU A 49 -12.49 3.94 -0.04
C LEU A 49 -12.50 5.11 0.92
N CYS A 50 -11.37 5.77 1.07
CA CYS A 50 -11.23 6.93 1.92
C CYS A 50 -11.25 8.22 1.09
N HIS A 51 -11.70 9.32 1.69
CA HIS A 51 -11.62 10.64 1.06
C HIS A 51 -10.16 11.05 0.74
N SER A 52 -9.17 10.48 1.43
CA SER A 52 -7.75 10.69 1.13
C SER A 52 -7.34 10.13 -0.24
N ASP A 53 -7.97 9.02 -0.69
CA ASP A 53 -7.75 8.49 -2.05
C ASP A 53 -8.33 9.45 -3.10
N LEU A 54 -9.52 10.01 -2.82
CA LEU A 54 -10.12 11.03 -3.68
C LEU A 54 -9.24 12.29 -3.75
N SER A 55 -8.66 12.72 -2.63
CA SER A 55 -7.75 13.88 -2.58
C SER A 55 -6.44 13.65 -3.35
N ALA A 56 -6.00 12.39 -3.48
CA ALA A 56 -4.89 12.05 -4.36
C ALA A 56 -5.30 12.12 -5.85
N ILE A 57 -6.51 11.65 -6.17
CA ILE A 57 -7.04 11.61 -7.54
C ILE A 57 -7.32 13.01 -8.08
N ASN A 58 -7.96 13.88 -7.29
CA ASN A 58 -8.33 15.24 -7.72
C ASN A 58 -7.17 16.25 -7.63
N GLY A 59 -6.05 15.88 -6.98
CA GLY A 59 -4.87 16.73 -6.86
C GLY A 59 -4.86 17.65 -5.64
N ASP A 60 -5.87 17.62 -4.78
CA ASP A 60 -5.87 18.40 -3.52
C ASP A 60 -4.71 17.99 -2.61
N ARG A 61 -4.29 16.74 -2.72
CA ARG A 61 -3.13 16.20 -2.02
C ARG A 61 -2.21 15.49 -3.02
N PRO A 62 -1.27 16.21 -3.64
CA PRO A 62 -0.41 15.66 -4.68
C PRO A 62 0.54 14.59 -4.14
N TRP A 63 0.69 13.52 -4.90
CA TRP A 63 1.61 12.41 -4.66
C TRP A 63 2.55 12.23 -5.85
N PRO A 64 3.72 11.60 -5.64
CA PRO A 64 4.58 11.23 -6.77
C PRO A 64 3.90 10.19 -7.66
N MET A 65 3.97 10.39 -8.98
CA MET A 65 3.32 9.55 -9.99
C MET A 65 4.33 8.71 -10.78
N PRO A 66 3.92 7.59 -11.39
CA PRO A 66 2.64 6.91 -11.23
C PRO A 66 2.56 6.15 -9.90
N ILE A 67 1.36 5.99 -9.33
CA ILE A 67 1.17 5.42 -8.00
C ILE A 67 0.03 4.40 -7.99
N VAL A 68 0.19 3.31 -7.25
CA VAL A 68 -0.92 2.42 -6.88
C VAL A 68 -1.56 2.95 -5.61
N VAL A 69 -2.85 3.30 -5.68
CA VAL A 69 -3.61 3.92 -4.59
C VAL A 69 -4.19 2.89 -3.61
N GLY A 70 -4.94 3.36 -2.61
CA GLY A 70 -5.54 2.55 -1.55
C GLY A 70 -4.63 2.42 -0.31
N HIS A 71 -5.20 2.63 0.87
CA HIS A 71 -4.43 2.61 2.12
C HIS A 71 -5.19 2.01 3.31
N GLU A 72 -6.43 1.59 3.12
CA GLU A 72 -7.26 0.92 4.09
C GLU A 72 -7.61 -0.47 3.55
N ALA A 73 -7.21 -1.52 4.24
CA ALA A 73 -7.51 -2.87 3.79
C ALA A 73 -7.44 -3.91 4.90
N ALA A 74 -8.24 -4.97 4.71
CA ALA A 74 -8.10 -6.25 5.39
C ALA A 74 -7.51 -7.28 4.42
N ALA A 75 -6.61 -8.10 4.92
CA ALA A 75 -5.81 -8.96 4.08
C ALA A 75 -5.40 -10.25 4.80
N GLU A 76 -4.89 -11.20 4.03
CA GLU A 76 -4.31 -12.44 4.51
C GLU A 76 -2.82 -12.48 4.17
N VAL A 77 -1.97 -12.85 5.11
CA VAL A 77 -0.53 -13.00 4.92
C VAL A 77 -0.24 -14.19 4.00
N VAL A 78 0.50 -13.97 2.92
CA VAL A 78 0.83 -15.02 1.93
C VAL A 78 2.34 -15.25 1.77
N GLU A 79 3.17 -14.31 2.20
CA GLU A 79 4.64 -14.45 2.15
C GLU A 79 5.27 -13.59 3.26
N LEU A 80 6.29 -14.11 3.91
CA LEU A 80 7.02 -13.43 4.97
C LEU A 80 8.43 -13.10 4.48
N GLY A 81 8.86 -11.88 4.71
CA GLY A 81 10.23 -11.46 4.50
C GLY A 81 11.14 -11.87 5.67
N GLU A 82 12.44 -11.78 5.45
CA GLU A 82 13.44 -12.07 6.47
C GLU A 82 13.19 -11.25 7.75
N GLY A 83 13.29 -11.90 8.92
CA GLY A 83 13.16 -11.27 10.24
C GLY A 83 11.71 -10.98 10.65
N VAL A 84 10.72 -11.54 9.95
CA VAL A 84 9.33 -11.56 10.39
C VAL A 84 9.04 -12.91 11.03
N ASP A 85 8.92 -12.94 12.35
CA ASP A 85 8.77 -14.15 13.18
C ASP A 85 7.52 -14.16 14.07
N ASP A 86 6.76 -13.06 14.05
CA ASP A 86 5.55 -12.84 14.86
C ASP A 86 4.24 -12.94 14.05
N LEU A 87 4.32 -13.33 12.78
CA LEU A 87 3.21 -13.65 11.90
C LEU A 87 3.41 -15.01 11.22
N SER A 88 2.32 -15.60 10.76
CA SER A 88 2.30 -16.84 9.98
C SER A 88 1.56 -16.62 8.66
N ILE A 89 1.90 -17.43 7.64
CA ILE A 89 1.12 -17.49 6.41
C ILE A 89 -0.31 -17.94 6.77
N GLY A 90 -1.31 -17.24 6.24
CA GLY A 90 -2.72 -17.44 6.54
C GLY A 90 -3.25 -16.52 7.66
N ASP A 91 -2.39 -15.79 8.37
CA ASP A 91 -2.87 -14.82 9.36
C ASP A 91 -3.69 -13.72 8.70
N HIS A 92 -4.81 -13.36 9.33
CA HIS A 92 -5.61 -12.21 8.96
C HIS A 92 -5.02 -10.94 9.56
N VAL A 93 -4.95 -9.88 8.76
CA VAL A 93 -4.38 -8.60 9.17
C VAL A 93 -5.21 -7.42 8.66
N ALA A 94 -5.31 -6.37 9.48
CA ALA A 94 -5.71 -5.04 9.04
C ALA A 94 -4.47 -4.20 8.73
N LEU A 95 -4.50 -3.43 7.64
CA LEU A 95 -3.39 -2.58 7.23
C LEU A 95 -3.50 -1.18 7.84
N ILE A 96 -2.35 -0.61 8.22
CA ILE A 96 -2.23 0.75 8.74
C ILE A 96 -1.43 1.59 7.74
N PHE A 97 -1.97 2.72 7.35
CA PHE A 97 -1.39 3.65 6.38
C PHE A 97 -0.14 4.40 6.86
N ARG A 98 0.25 4.25 8.11
CA ARG A 98 1.43 4.90 8.69
C ARG A 98 2.48 3.86 9.08
N PRO A 99 3.40 3.50 8.18
CA PRO A 99 4.48 2.60 8.54
C PRO A 99 5.33 3.23 9.64
N ASN A 100 5.81 2.41 10.58
CA ASN A 100 6.68 2.89 11.66
C ASN A 100 7.96 2.08 11.75
N CYS A 101 9.08 2.75 12.06
CA CYS A 101 10.39 2.10 12.13
C CYS A 101 10.65 1.38 13.46
N GLY A 102 9.93 1.74 14.52
CA GLY A 102 10.09 1.18 15.86
C GLY A 102 11.28 1.72 16.67
N THR A 103 12.15 2.54 16.08
CA THR A 103 13.45 2.94 16.70
C THR A 103 13.67 4.45 16.77
N CYS A 104 12.94 5.28 16.02
CA CYS A 104 13.08 6.73 16.10
C CYS A 104 12.53 7.27 17.44
N PRO A 105 12.86 8.50 17.84
CA PRO A 105 12.42 9.06 19.12
C PRO A 105 10.92 8.99 19.34
N SER A 106 10.11 9.27 18.32
CA SER A 106 8.65 9.16 18.41
C SER A 106 8.19 7.72 18.67
N CYS A 107 8.79 6.75 17.99
CA CYS A 107 8.48 5.33 18.21
C CYS A 107 8.91 4.86 19.61
N ALA A 108 10.08 5.28 20.08
CA ALA A 108 10.63 4.89 21.37
C ALA A 108 9.76 5.35 22.55
N VAL A 109 9.04 6.48 22.41
CA VAL A 109 8.10 6.99 23.44
C VAL A 109 6.65 6.54 23.20
N GLY A 110 6.42 5.51 22.36
CA GLY A 110 5.08 4.95 22.12
C GLY A 110 4.16 5.79 21.23
N ARG A 111 4.74 6.67 20.39
CA ARG A 111 3.99 7.48 19.40
C ARG A 111 4.34 7.11 17.95
N PRO A 112 4.10 5.86 17.52
CA PRO A 112 4.48 5.40 16.18
C PRO A 112 3.77 6.15 15.04
N ALA A 113 2.60 6.70 15.27
CA ALA A 113 1.88 7.55 14.31
C ALA A 113 2.69 8.81 13.90
N LEU A 114 3.65 9.25 14.73
CA LEU A 114 4.55 10.38 14.48
C LEU A 114 5.92 9.93 13.97
N CYS A 115 6.04 8.69 13.49
CA CYS A 115 7.30 8.17 12.97
C CYS A 115 7.83 9.01 11.80
N GLU A 116 8.99 9.65 11.98
CA GLU A 116 9.61 10.47 10.94
C GLU A 116 10.05 9.66 9.72
N PRO A 117 10.79 8.51 9.88
CA PRO A 117 11.10 7.65 8.74
C PRO A 117 9.86 7.14 7.99
N GLY A 118 8.77 6.81 8.73
CA GLY A 118 7.50 6.41 8.13
C GLY A 118 6.83 7.54 7.35
N GLY A 119 6.90 8.77 7.87
CA GLY A 119 6.43 9.96 7.16
C GLY A 119 7.20 10.23 5.88
N ALA A 120 8.53 10.14 5.93
CA ALA A 120 9.41 10.32 4.77
C ALA A 120 9.16 9.24 3.70
N ALA A 121 8.99 7.97 4.11
CA ALA A 121 8.65 6.88 3.20
C ALA A 121 7.31 7.14 2.48
N ASN A 122 6.28 7.53 3.23
CA ASN A 122 4.98 7.90 2.65
C ASN A 122 5.11 9.05 1.66
N ALA A 123 5.80 10.14 2.02
CA ALA A 123 5.97 11.30 1.15
C ALA A 123 6.69 10.96 -0.17
N SER A 124 7.62 10.01 -0.14
CA SER A 124 8.35 9.54 -1.34
C SER A 124 7.62 8.43 -2.12
N GLY A 125 6.42 8.02 -1.69
CA GLY A 125 5.69 6.90 -2.28
C GLY A 125 6.46 5.60 -2.23
N SER A 126 7.09 5.30 -1.08
CA SER A 126 7.89 4.10 -0.89
C SER A 126 7.50 3.36 0.40
N LEU A 127 8.05 2.16 0.57
CA LEU A 127 8.08 1.43 1.84
C LEU A 127 9.18 1.99 2.75
N LEU A 128 9.22 1.57 4.01
CA LEU A 128 10.32 1.90 4.92
C LEU A 128 11.67 1.54 4.30
N GLY A 129 12.65 2.43 4.45
CA GLY A 129 13.96 2.27 3.81
C GLY A 129 14.01 2.69 2.34
N GLY A 130 12.93 3.26 1.79
CA GLY A 130 12.91 3.79 0.42
C GLY A 130 12.64 2.75 -0.66
N TYR A 131 12.32 1.53 -0.29
CA TYR A 131 12.07 0.43 -1.24
C TYR A 131 10.73 0.60 -1.98
N LYS A 132 10.72 0.14 -3.25
CA LYS A 132 9.52 0.01 -4.06
C LYS A 132 9.44 -1.40 -4.60
N ARG A 133 8.33 -2.09 -4.31
CA ARG A 133 8.10 -3.50 -4.68
C ARG A 133 7.17 -3.66 -5.86
N LEU A 134 6.55 -2.56 -6.31
CA LEU A 134 5.66 -2.54 -7.47
C LEU A 134 6.40 -2.11 -8.71
N ARG A 135 6.15 -2.78 -9.86
CA ARG A 135 6.72 -2.47 -11.17
C ARG A 135 5.64 -2.45 -12.23
N ALA A 136 5.74 -1.52 -13.17
CA ALA A 136 4.88 -1.47 -14.34
C ALA A 136 5.21 -2.67 -15.27
N VAL A 137 4.24 -3.51 -15.58
CA VAL A 137 4.36 -4.57 -16.61
C VAL A 137 4.03 -3.98 -17.97
N THR A 138 2.90 -3.27 -18.03
CA THR A 138 2.46 -2.50 -19.20
C THR A 138 2.46 -1.01 -18.81
N GLY A 139 2.76 -0.14 -19.76
CA GLY A 139 2.89 1.28 -19.48
C GLY A 139 4.22 1.65 -18.81
N ALA A 140 4.34 2.92 -18.45
CA ALA A 140 5.54 3.49 -17.90
C ALA A 140 5.52 3.51 -16.36
N GLY A 141 6.64 3.18 -15.73
CA GLY A 141 6.86 3.45 -14.30
C GLY A 141 7.50 4.82 -14.07
N ILE A 142 8.17 5.00 -12.95
CA ILE A 142 8.72 6.29 -12.48
C ILE A 142 9.81 6.89 -13.39
N ASP A 143 10.51 6.06 -14.18
CA ASP A 143 11.52 6.49 -15.14
C ASP A 143 11.02 6.54 -16.59
N GLY A 144 9.70 6.44 -16.79
CA GLY A 144 9.07 6.51 -18.10
C GLY A 144 9.16 5.20 -18.91
N ARG A 145 9.65 4.09 -18.34
CA ARG A 145 9.84 2.81 -19.06
C ARG A 145 9.02 1.68 -18.45
N PRO A 146 8.60 0.67 -19.25
CA PRO A 146 8.09 -0.59 -18.73
C PRO A 146 9.14 -1.30 -17.85
N GLY A 147 8.69 -2.03 -16.83
CA GLY A 147 9.56 -2.71 -15.85
C GLY A 147 10.10 -1.80 -14.75
N SER A 148 9.97 -0.48 -14.87
CA SER A 148 10.36 0.42 -13.80
C SER A 148 9.35 0.46 -12.64
N ALA A 149 9.80 0.95 -11.49
CA ALA A 149 9.00 0.96 -10.28
C ALA A 149 7.73 1.83 -10.39
N LEU A 150 6.76 1.52 -9.55
CA LEU A 150 5.59 2.35 -9.25
C LEU A 150 5.67 2.81 -7.80
N HIS A 151 5.06 3.95 -7.50
CA HIS A 151 4.95 4.43 -6.12
C HIS A 151 3.88 3.66 -5.34
N HIS A 152 4.06 3.57 -4.03
CA HIS A 152 3.12 3.00 -3.07
C HIS A 152 2.36 4.11 -2.35
N HIS A 153 1.03 4.11 -2.41
CA HIS A 153 0.22 5.04 -1.63
C HIS A 153 0.26 4.64 -0.15
N LEU A 154 0.80 5.52 0.67
CA LEU A 154 0.81 5.40 2.13
C LEU A 154 1.35 4.06 2.65
N GLY A 155 2.35 3.48 1.95
CA GLY A 155 2.99 2.22 2.35
C GLY A 155 2.11 0.98 2.22
N CYS A 156 0.90 1.11 1.67
CA CYS A 156 -0.07 0.02 1.49
C CYS A 156 -0.27 -0.33 0.02
N ALA A 157 -0.65 0.65 -0.83
CA ALA A 157 -1.01 0.42 -2.24
C ALA A 157 -2.09 -0.67 -2.38
N ALA A 158 -3.18 -0.55 -1.61
CA ALA A 158 -4.12 -1.63 -1.35
C ALA A 158 -5.19 -1.84 -2.44
N PHE A 159 -5.33 -0.92 -3.43
CA PHE A 159 -6.22 -1.17 -4.56
C PHE A 159 -5.53 -2.07 -5.60
N ALA A 160 -5.16 -3.25 -5.13
CA ALA A 160 -4.48 -4.30 -5.86
C ALA A 160 -4.88 -5.68 -5.32
N GLU A 161 -4.60 -6.75 -6.05
CA GLU A 161 -4.91 -8.11 -5.58
C GLU A 161 -3.97 -8.54 -4.43
N TYR A 162 -2.74 -8.01 -4.42
CA TYR A 162 -1.74 -8.23 -3.38
C TYR A 162 -1.00 -6.93 -3.07
N ALA A 163 -0.45 -6.84 -1.87
CA ALA A 163 0.42 -5.75 -1.48
C ALA A 163 1.63 -6.27 -0.70
N THR A 164 2.80 -5.67 -0.90
CA THR A 164 3.93 -5.81 0.01
C THR A 164 3.97 -4.60 0.91
N VAL A 165 3.97 -4.85 2.22
CA VAL A 165 3.91 -3.81 3.25
C VAL A 165 4.97 -4.07 4.32
N SER A 166 5.34 -3.05 5.09
CA SER A 166 6.10 -3.26 6.31
C SER A 166 5.33 -4.16 7.28
N ARG A 167 6.02 -5.11 7.92
CA ARG A 167 5.40 -5.91 9.01
C ARG A 167 4.69 -5.01 10.04
N ARG A 168 5.26 -3.86 10.33
CA ARG A 168 4.72 -2.90 11.31
C ARG A 168 3.51 -2.11 10.81
N SER A 169 3.17 -2.23 9.53
CA SER A 169 1.91 -1.72 8.96
C SER A 169 0.77 -2.72 8.99
N ALA A 170 0.97 -3.90 9.58
CA ALA A 170 -0.04 -4.95 9.66
C ALA A 170 -0.38 -5.25 11.12
N VAL A 171 -1.65 -5.18 11.47
CA VAL A 171 -2.19 -5.59 12.78
C VAL A 171 -2.87 -6.93 12.60
N LYS A 172 -2.39 -7.95 13.33
CA LYS A 172 -3.03 -9.27 13.33
C LYS A 172 -4.40 -9.16 13.99
N ILE A 173 -5.41 -9.72 13.33
CA ILE A 173 -6.79 -9.75 13.81
C ILE A 173 -7.24 -11.21 13.99
N ASP A 174 -8.29 -11.42 14.78
CA ASP A 174 -8.85 -12.72 15.02
C ASP A 174 -9.27 -13.39 13.69
N PRO A 175 -8.87 -14.63 13.40
CA PRO A 175 -9.27 -15.33 12.18
C PRO A 175 -10.77 -15.53 12.05
N ALA A 176 -11.54 -15.46 13.15
CA ALA A 176 -13.00 -15.47 13.13
C ALA A 176 -13.60 -14.15 12.64
N CYS A 177 -12.81 -13.06 12.59
CA CYS A 177 -13.24 -11.78 12.07
C CYS A 177 -13.42 -11.86 10.54
N LEU A 178 -14.60 -11.42 10.07
CA LEU A 178 -14.89 -11.38 8.63
C LEU A 178 -14.09 -10.26 7.96
N LEU A 179 -13.18 -10.61 7.06
CA LEU A 179 -12.27 -9.64 6.42
C LEU A 179 -12.98 -8.58 5.57
N TYR A 180 -14.19 -8.85 5.09
CA TYR A 180 -14.99 -7.89 4.32
C TYR A 180 -15.80 -6.91 5.19
N THR A 181 -15.78 -7.07 6.53
CA THR A 181 -16.39 -6.13 7.48
C THR A 181 -15.35 -5.24 8.17
N SER A 182 -14.14 -5.17 7.65
CA SER A 182 -13.05 -4.38 8.25
C SER A 182 -13.29 -2.86 8.18
N ASP A 183 -14.31 -2.43 7.46
CA ASP A 183 -14.78 -1.05 7.39
C ASP A 183 -15.76 -0.77 8.54
N ALA A 184 -15.24 -0.82 9.76
CA ALA A 184 -15.99 -0.45 10.97
C ALA A 184 -15.95 1.07 11.23
N ALA A 185 -15.48 1.86 10.26
CA ALA A 185 -15.32 3.30 10.42
C ALA A 185 -16.58 4.11 10.03
N ASP A 186 -17.62 3.47 9.52
CA ASP A 186 -18.83 4.13 9.03
C ASP A 186 -20.05 3.98 9.97
N GLU A 187 -19.86 3.61 11.25
CA GLU A 187 -20.91 3.67 12.26
C GLU A 187 -20.73 4.85 13.22
#